data_64ad5ff6248e6d9cd72a8e0158457feb
#
_entry.id   64ad5ff6248e6d9cd72a8e0158457feb
#
_cell.length_a   1.000
_cell.length_b   1.000
_cell.length_c   1.000
_cell.angle_alpha   90.00
_cell.angle_beta   90.00
_cell.angle_gamma   90.00
#
_symmetry.space_group_name_H-M   'P 1'
#
loop_
_entity.id
_entity.type
_entity.pdbx_description
1 polymer ?
#
loop_
_entity_poly.entity_id
_entity_poly.type
_entity_poly.pdbx_seq_one_letter_code
_entity_poly.pdbx_strand_id
1 'polypeptide(L)'
;MATEYYGINYFPLLTGFFHCDTIELITAIHGVKGPHAVIMLLCKIYTEGYYIRWGEDQCMIFARKLGPEYDKKTVEEIVNLLIEKGFFDKEYYEKHGVLTSVEIQKVWLEATSRRKKDLTKLPYMLTEGANSKNVCKTGSSTTENVDKLPTQMELNLENADNFRQSKVKQSKAEKSKELPPSDPPTGE
;
A
#
# COMPACT_ATOMS: atom_id res chain seq x y z
N MET A 1 -10.34 -20.92 20.15
CA MET A 1 -8.97 -20.46 19.84
C MET A 1 -9.10 -19.16 19.08
N ALA A 2 -8.49 -18.07 19.56
CA ALA A 2 -8.48 -16.81 18.81
C ALA A 2 -7.62 -17.01 17.56
N THR A 3 -8.18 -16.76 16.39
CA THR A 3 -7.46 -16.80 15.13
C THR A 3 -6.45 -15.65 15.17
N GLU A 4 -5.15 -15.96 15.21
CA GLU A 4 -4.12 -14.93 15.10
C GLU A 4 -4.22 -14.27 13.73
N TYR A 5 -4.71 -13.05 13.70
CA TYR A 5 -4.80 -12.25 12.50
C TYR A 5 -3.44 -11.59 12.22
N TYR A 6 -2.74 -12.09 11.22
CA TYR A 6 -1.42 -11.58 10.84
C TYR A 6 -1.49 -10.35 9.93
N GLY A 7 -2.57 -10.13 9.23
CA GLY A 7 -2.73 -9.04 8.28
C GLY A 7 -2.77 -7.64 8.90
N ILE A 8 -2.57 -6.63 8.06
CA ILE A 8 -2.76 -5.21 8.38
C ILE A 8 -3.76 -4.58 7.41
N ASN A 9 -4.53 -3.61 7.88
CA ASN A 9 -5.59 -2.98 7.08
C ASN A 9 -5.08 -1.85 6.19
N TYR A 10 -3.90 -1.32 6.46
CA TYR A 10 -3.25 -0.26 5.69
C TYR A 10 -1.73 -0.38 5.80
N PHE A 11 -1.05 0.06 4.77
CA PHE A 11 0.41 0.15 4.75
C PHE A 11 0.83 1.47 4.07
N PRO A 12 1.98 2.05 4.43
CA PRO A 12 2.49 3.24 3.77
C PRO A 12 2.99 2.90 2.37
N LEU A 13 2.52 3.63 1.36
CA LEU A 13 3.12 3.64 0.03
C LEU A 13 4.06 4.85 -0.06
N LEU A 14 5.33 4.59 -0.34
CA LEU A 14 6.32 5.68 -0.48
C LEU A 14 5.95 6.59 -1.65
N THR A 15 6.10 7.90 -1.47
CA THR A 15 5.84 8.89 -2.54
C THR A 15 6.71 8.68 -3.77
N GLY A 16 7.93 8.14 -3.58
CA GLY A 16 8.84 7.75 -4.66
C GLY A 16 8.54 6.42 -5.34
N PHE A 17 7.45 5.73 -4.98
CA PHE A 17 7.13 4.40 -5.53
C PHE A 17 7.12 4.38 -7.06
N PHE A 18 6.50 5.37 -7.69
CA PHE A 18 6.40 5.44 -9.15
C PHE A 18 7.69 5.90 -9.85
N HIS A 19 8.64 6.45 -9.10
CA HIS A 19 9.96 6.89 -9.59
C HIS A 19 11.08 5.89 -9.29
N CYS A 20 10.73 4.72 -8.81
CA CYS A 20 11.65 3.63 -8.60
C CYS A 20 11.98 2.96 -9.93
N ASP A 21 13.25 2.74 -10.23
CA ASP A 21 13.73 2.16 -11.49
C ASP A 21 12.99 0.88 -11.86
N THR A 22 12.71 0.02 -10.89
CA THR A 22 11.96 -1.23 -11.09
C THR A 22 10.52 -0.97 -11.55
N ILE A 23 9.85 0.01 -10.93
CA ILE A 23 8.46 0.34 -11.27
C ILE A 23 8.40 1.11 -12.59
N GLU A 24 9.38 1.99 -12.86
CA GLU A 24 9.50 2.66 -14.15
C GLU A 24 9.72 1.66 -15.29
N LEU A 25 10.61 0.67 -15.09
CA LEU A 25 10.82 -0.41 -16.06
C LEU A 25 9.55 -1.23 -16.30
N ILE A 26 8.87 -1.63 -15.24
CA ILE A 26 7.60 -2.36 -15.32
C ILE A 26 6.54 -1.52 -16.06
N THR A 27 6.52 -0.21 -15.79
CA THR A 27 5.61 0.73 -16.46
C THR A 27 5.96 0.87 -17.95
N ALA A 28 7.22 0.90 -18.29
CA ALA A 28 7.67 0.96 -19.69
C ALA A 28 7.26 -0.28 -20.50
N ILE A 29 7.29 -1.48 -19.87
CA ILE A 29 6.96 -2.75 -20.52
C ILE A 29 5.45 -2.99 -20.56
N HIS A 30 4.74 -2.75 -19.44
CA HIS A 30 3.34 -3.16 -19.25
C HIS A 30 2.36 -1.98 -19.13
N GLY A 31 2.85 -0.74 -19.29
CA GLY A 31 2.02 0.46 -19.11
C GLY A 31 1.47 0.56 -17.68
N VAL A 32 0.30 1.16 -17.53
CA VAL A 32 -0.38 1.35 -16.24
C VAL A 32 -0.76 0.05 -15.54
N LYS A 33 -0.84 -1.06 -16.29
CA LYS A 33 -1.10 -2.39 -15.73
C LYS A 33 -0.01 -2.83 -14.76
N GLY A 34 1.23 -2.49 -15.04
CA GLY A 34 2.38 -2.87 -14.24
C GLY A 34 2.28 -2.38 -12.79
N PRO A 35 2.32 -1.06 -12.54
CA PRO A 35 2.21 -0.51 -11.19
C PRO A 35 0.91 -0.90 -10.49
N HIS A 36 -0.22 -0.99 -11.20
CA HIS A 36 -1.48 -1.46 -10.63
C HIS A 36 -1.35 -2.88 -10.09
N ALA A 37 -0.78 -3.81 -10.87
CA ALA A 37 -0.56 -5.19 -10.42
C ALA A 37 0.35 -5.25 -9.19
N VAL A 38 1.42 -4.44 -9.14
CA VAL A 38 2.33 -4.39 -7.99
C VAL A 38 1.61 -3.90 -6.73
N ILE A 39 0.83 -2.82 -6.82
CA ILE A 39 0.06 -2.31 -5.67
C ILE A 39 -0.94 -3.36 -5.17
N MET A 40 -1.67 -4.01 -6.08
CA MET A 40 -2.62 -5.06 -5.72
C MET A 40 -1.92 -6.28 -5.09
N LEU A 41 -0.70 -6.59 -5.54
CA LEU A 41 0.12 -7.65 -4.94
C LEU A 41 0.57 -7.29 -3.52
N LEU A 42 0.99 -6.04 -3.29
CA LEU A 42 1.29 -5.54 -1.95
C LEU A 42 0.06 -5.57 -1.04
N CYS A 43 -1.11 -5.15 -1.54
CA CYS A 43 -2.37 -5.26 -0.80
C CYS A 43 -2.65 -6.71 -0.39
N LYS A 44 -2.45 -7.67 -1.30
CA LYS A 44 -2.62 -9.09 -1.00
C LYS A 44 -1.64 -9.56 0.07
N ILE A 45 -0.35 -9.20 -0.05
CA ILE A 45 0.68 -9.57 0.92
C ILE A 45 0.33 -9.05 2.31
N TYR A 46 0.03 -7.76 2.43
CA TYR A 46 -0.27 -7.15 3.73
C TYR A 46 -1.60 -7.58 4.33
N THR A 47 -2.56 -7.99 3.50
CA THR A 47 -3.80 -8.61 3.98
C THR A 47 -3.53 -9.98 4.62
N GLU A 48 -2.59 -10.75 4.10
CA GLU A 48 -2.21 -12.07 4.64
C GLU A 48 -1.13 -11.96 5.73
N GLY A 49 -0.37 -10.86 5.76
CA GLY A 49 0.70 -10.62 6.74
C GLY A 49 1.89 -9.88 6.14
N TYR A 50 2.98 -10.57 5.96
CA TYR A 50 4.27 -10.04 5.47
C TYR A 50 4.89 -10.92 4.38
N TYR A 51 4.21 -11.98 3.99
CA TYR A 51 4.56 -12.86 2.87
C TYR A 51 3.31 -13.51 2.30
N ILE A 52 3.41 -13.98 1.06
CA ILE A 52 2.41 -14.86 0.44
C ILE A 52 3.12 -16.03 -0.24
N ARG A 53 2.47 -17.18 -0.26
CA ARG A 53 2.89 -18.26 -1.15
C ARG A 53 2.53 -17.92 -2.58
N TRP A 54 3.46 -18.18 -3.48
CA TRP A 54 3.30 -17.84 -4.87
C TRP A 54 3.70 -19.02 -5.77
N GLY A 55 2.84 -19.35 -6.69
CA GLY A 55 3.03 -20.39 -7.68
C GLY A 55 2.07 -20.18 -8.84
N GLU A 56 2.00 -21.13 -9.72
CA GLU A 56 1.20 -21.07 -10.95
C GLU A 56 -0.27 -20.79 -10.71
N ASP A 57 -0.88 -21.54 -9.77
CA ASP A 57 -2.29 -21.39 -9.42
C ASP A 57 -2.59 -20.02 -8.82
N GLN A 58 -1.71 -19.54 -7.92
CA GLN A 58 -1.85 -18.23 -7.28
C GLN A 58 -1.72 -17.12 -8.32
N CYS A 59 -0.82 -17.27 -9.28
CA CYS A 59 -0.67 -16.33 -10.38
C CYS A 59 -1.93 -16.26 -11.24
N MET A 60 -2.51 -17.41 -11.60
CA MET A 60 -3.74 -17.49 -12.39
C MET A 60 -4.94 -16.86 -11.66
N ILE A 61 -5.10 -17.19 -10.36
CA ILE A 61 -6.17 -16.63 -9.53
C ILE A 61 -5.99 -15.11 -9.38
N PHE A 62 -4.76 -14.67 -9.21
CA PHE A 62 -4.46 -13.25 -9.06
C PHE A 62 -4.71 -12.47 -10.35
N ALA A 63 -4.28 -12.98 -11.51
CA ALA A 63 -4.57 -12.39 -12.82
C ALA A 63 -6.07 -12.19 -13.02
N ARG A 64 -6.88 -13.22 -12.70
CA ARG A 64 -8.35 -13.14 -12.79
C ARG A 64 -8.92 -12.05 -11.87
N LYS A 65 -8.36 -11.86 -10.66
CA LYS A 65 -8.80 -10.83 -9.71
C LYS A 65 -8.46 -9.41 -10.16
N LEU A 66 -7.36 -9.24 -10.90
CA LEU A 66 -6.96 -7.95 -11.45
C LEU A 66 -7.91 -7.47 -12.56
N GLY A 67 -8.58 -8.38 -13.24
CA GLY A 67 -9.55 -8.07 -14.30
C GLY A 67 -9.22 -8.71 -15.65
N PRO A 68 -10.13 -8.57 -16.63
CA PRO A 68 -10.01 -9.27 -17.91
C PRO A 68 -8.82 -8.80 -18.76
N GLU A 69 -8.24 -7.67 -18.43
CA GLU A 69 -7.08 -7.11 -19.14
C GLU A 69 -5.75 -7.74 -18.73
N TYR A 70 -5.77 -8.62 -17.69
CA TYR A 70 -4.60 -9.31 -17.17
C TYR A 70 -4.69 -10.79 -17.48
N ASP A 71 -3.73 -11.27 -18.23
CA ASP A 71 -3.51 -12.70 -18.41
C ASP A 71 -2.43 -13.23 -17.43
N LYS A 72 -2.37 -14.54 -17.30
CA LYS A 72 -1.37 -15.21 -16.45
C LYS A 72 0.04 -14.80 -16.83
N LYS A 73 0.33 -14.72 -18.13
CA LYS A 73 1.66 -14.41 -18.66
C LYS A 73 2.14 -13.02 -18.25
N THR A 74 1.27 -12.01 -18.40
CA THR A 74 1.56 -10.64 -17.97
C THR A 74 1.90 -10.57 -16.47
N VAL A 75 1.13 -11.28 -15.64
CA VAL A 75 1.39 -11.30 -14.18
C VAL A 75 2.70 -12.02 -13.86
N GLU A 76 2.99 -13.13 -14.53
CA GLU A 76 4.25 -13.85 -14.38
C GLU A 76 5.46 -12.99 -14.76
N GLU A 77 5.37 -12.28 -15.88
CA GLU A 77 6.43 -11.36 -16.33
C GLU A 77 6.69 -10.25 -15.30
N ILE A 78 5.62 -9.65 -14.77
CA ILE A 78 5.73 -8.60 -13.73
C ILE A 78 6.39 -9.17 -12.46
N VAL A 79 5.94 -10.33 -11.97
CA VAL A 79 6.49 -10.94 -10.75
C VAL A 79 7.95 -11.36 -10.95
N ASN A 80 8.29 -11.92 -12.09
CA ASN A 80 9.67 -12.30 -12.40
C ASN A 80 10.60 -11.08 -12.45
N LEU A 81 10.15 -9.97 -13.04
CA LEU A 81 10.90 -8.71 -13.01
C LEU A 81 11.10 -8.20 -11.58
N LEU A 82 10.06 -8.25 -10.73
CA LEU A 82 10.16 -7.85 -9.33
C LEU A 82 11.17 -8.70 -8.56
N ILE A 83 11.23 -9.99 -8.81
CA ILE A 83 12.21 -10.90 -8.20
C ILE A 83 13.62 -10.61 -8.75
N GLU A 84 13.77 -10.48 -10.07
CA GLU A 84 15.04 -10.20 -10.71
C GLU A 84 15.66 -8.88 -10.25
N LYS A 85 14.84 -7.85 -10.09
CA LYS A 85 15.28 -6.53 -9.63
C LYS A 85 15.40 -6.42 -8.10
N GLY A 86 15.16 -7.50 -7.36
CA GLY A 86 15.34 -7.55 -5.91
C GLY A 86 14.23 -6.86 -5.11
N PHE A 87 13.07 -6.60 -5.72
CA PHE A 87 11.90 -6.12 -5.00
C PHE A 87 11.38 -7.20 -4.03
N PHE A 88 11.41 -8.45 -4.45
CA PHE A 88 11.22 -9.62 -3.61
C PHE A 88 12.54 -10.37 -3.43
N ASP A 89 12.69 -11.06 -2.30
CA ASP A 89 13.86 -11.90 -2.03
C ASP A 89 13.86 -13.13 -2.93
N LYS A 90 14.89 -13.21 -3.77
CA LYS A 90 15.03 -14.27 -4.77
C LYS A 90 15.28 -15.64 -4.12
N GLU A 91 16.11 -15.70 -3.07
CA GLU A 91 16.45 -16.96 -2.42
C GLU A 91 15.25 -17.58 -1.72
N TYR A 92 14.44 -16.75 -1.05
CA TYR A 92 13.22 -17.20 -0.41
C TYR A 92 12.15 -17.65 -1.40
N TYR A 93 12.09 -16.97 -2.55
CA TYR A 93 11.21 -17.41 -3.63
C TYR A 93 11.66 -18.77 -4.20
N GLU A 94 12.93 -18.96 -4.51
CA GLU A 94 13.46 -20.21 -5.07
C GLU A 94 13.36 -21.39 -4.09
N LYS A 95 13.60 -21.16 -2.80
CA LYS A 95 13.58 -22.21 -1.78
C LYS A 95 12.18 -22.58 -1.30
N HIS A 96 11.29 -21.60 -1.19
CA HIS A 96 10.03 -21.76 -0.48
C HIS A 96 8.79 -21.39 -1.30
N GLY A 97 8.95 -20.82 -2.50
CA GLY A 97 7.83 -20.33 -3.30
C GLY A 97 7.07 -19.19 -2.62
N VAL A 98 7.78 -18.30 -1.91
CA VAL A 98 7.19 -17.20 -1.16
C VAL A 98 7.65 -15.86 -1.70
N LEU A 99 6.70 -14.91 -1.82
CA LEU A 99 7.00 -13.51 -2.10
C LEU A 99 7.05 -12.75 -0.78
N THR A 100 8.21 -12.21 -0.46
CA THR A 100 8.50 -11.36 0.70
C THR A 100 9.76 -10.54 0.43
N SER A 101 10.04 -9.53 1.24
CA SER A 101 11.31 -8.81 1.28
C SER A 101 11.56 -8.23 2.66
N VAL A 102 12.78 -7.79 2.92
CA VAL A 102 13.15 -7.13 4.19
C VAL A 102 12.28 -5.89 4.43
N GLU A 103 12.02 -5.11 3.38
CA GLU A 103 11.22 -3.89 3.46
C GLU A 103 9.76 -4.19 3.79
N ILE A 104 9.18 -5.20 3.15
CA ILE A 104 7.81 -5.64 3.45
C ILE A 104 7.70 -6.08 4.91
N GLN A 105 8.69 -6.82 5.39
CA GLN A 105 8.73 -7.29 6.77
C GLN A 105 8.93 -6.15 7.77
N LYS A 106 9.78 -5.16 7.47
CA LYS A 106 9.96 -3.95 8.29
C LYS A 106 8.66 -3.18 8.46
N VAL A 107 7.96 -2.89 7.36
CA VAL A 107 6.67 -2.20 7.39
C VAL A 107 5.64 -2.98 8.21
N TRP A 108 5.57 -4.30 8.03
CA TRP A 108 4.66 -5.13 8.81
C TRP A 108 5.01 -5.18 10.30
N LEU A 109 6.30 -5.32 10.64
CA LEU A 109 6.78 -5.31 12.02
C LEU A 109 6.45 -4.00 12.73
N GLU A 110 6.65 -2.87 12.06
CA GLU A 110 6.33 -1.54 12.56
C GLU A 110 4.82 -1.38 12.79
N ALA A 111 4.00 -1.69 11.77
CA ALA A 111 2.54 -1.61 11.86
C ALA A 111 1.94 -2.52 12.94
N THR A 112 2.62 -3.62 13.25
CA THR A 112 2.18 -4.59 14.26
C THR A 112 2.98 -4.52 15.57
N SER A 113 3.76 -3.47 15.81
CA SER A 113 4.64 -3.33 16.97
C SER A 113 3.90 -3.46 18.31
N ARG A 114 2.66 -2.98 18.37
CA ARG A 114 1.79 -3.06 19.57
C ARG A 114 1.16 -4.45 19.80
N ARG A 115 1.25 -5.36 18.82
CA ARG A 115 0.69 -6.71 18.95
C ARG A 115 1.68 -7.62 19.68
N LYS A 116 1.20 -8.40 20.66
CA LYS A 116 2.01 -9.45 21.27
C LYS A 116 2.25 -10.54 20.23
N LYS A 117 3.50 -10.74 19.84
CA LYS A 117 3.92 -11.74 18.87
C LYS A 117 5.27 -12.31 19.25
N ASP A 118 5.46 -13.59 19.02
CA ASP A 118 6.73 -14.27 19.21
C ASP A 118 7.46 -14.31 17.86
N LEU A 119 8.45 -13.44 17.70
CA LEU A 119 9.20 -13.31 16.45
C LEU A 119 9.93 -14.60 16.07
N THR A 120 10.26 -15.45 17.06
CA THR A 120 10.98 -16.71 16.81
C THR A 120 10.11 -17.77 16.16
N LYS A 121 8.78 -17.61 16.23
CA LYS A 121 7.80 -18.53 15.62
C LYS A 121 7.26 -18.06 14.27
N LEU A 122 7.67 -16.88 13.82
CA LEU A 122 7.23 -16.33 12.55
C LEU A 122 7.96 -17.02 11.37
N PRO A 123 7.25 -17.67 10.44
CA PRO A 123 7.88 -18.31 9.32
C PRO A 123 8.44 -17.29 8.32
N TYR A 124 9.49 -17.67 7.61
CA TYR A 124 10.07 -16.88 6.50
C TYR A 124 10.56 -15.48 6.91
N MET A 125 10.92 -15.25 8.16
CA MET A 125 11.53 -14.00 8.58
C MET A 125 12.96 -13.89 8.02
N LEU A 126 13.20 -12.78 7.31
CA LEU A 126 14.53 -12.42 6.81
C LEU A 126 15.33 -11.81 7.96
N THR A 127 16.46 -12.39 8.32
CA THR A 127 17.39 -11.79 9.28
C THR A 127 18.08 -10.58 8.64
N GLU A 128 18.31 -9.53 9.40
CA GLU A 128 19.01 -8.32 8.95
C GLU A 128 20.46 -8.64 8.55
N GLY A 129 20.67 -9.21 7.39
CA GLY A 129 21.99 -9.60 6.92
C GLY A 129 22.03 -10.10 5.49
N ALA A 130 20.91 -10.53 4.94
CA ALA A 130 20.81 -11.00 3.57
C ALA A 130 20.32 -9.84 2.67
N ASN A 131 21.31 -9.22 1.98
CA ASN A 131 21.11 -8.38 0.78
C ASN A 131 20.07 -7.26 0.82
N SER A 132 20.25 -6.25 1.65
CA SER A 132 19.69 -4.93 1.39
C SER A 132 20.44 -4.24 0.22
N LYS A 133 20.34 -4.81 -0.98
CA LYS A 133 20.80 -4.17 -2.22
C LYS A 133 19.58 -3.98 -3.12
N ASN A 134 19.22 -2.71 -3.34
CA ASN A 134 18.29 -2.22 -4.35
C ASN A 134 16.80 -2.30 -4.03
N VAL A 135 16.35 -1.54 -3.03
CA VAL A 135 14.95 -1.09 -3.01
C VAL A 135 14.96 0.42 -3.13
N CYS A 136 14.35 0.91 -4.21
CA CYS A 136 13.99 2.31 -4.48
C CYS A 136 14.85 3.37 -3.76
N LYS A 137 16.14 3.42 -4.04
CA LYS A 137 16.95 4.59 -3.69
C LYS A 137 16.59 5.69 -4.68
N THR A 138 15.61 6.53 -4.31
CA THR A 138 15.52 7.86 -4.89
C THR A 138 16.88 8.52 -4.69
N GLY A 139 17.52 8.90 -5.82
CA GLY A 139 18.77 9.63 -5.80
C GLY A 139 18.62 10.92 -4.99
N SER A 140 19.20 10.92 -3.82
CA SER A 140 19.59 12.12 -3.10
C SER A 140 20.82 11.76 -2.30
N SER A 141 21.93 12.28 -2.76
CA SER A 141 23.20 12.27 -2.05
C SER A 141 23.09 13.09 -0.77
N THR A 142 23.86 12.65 0.22
CA THR A 142 24.41 13.37 1.36
C THR A 142 23.59 13.34 2.64
N THR A 143 24.15 12.71 3.54
CA THR A 143 24.66 12.96 4.89
C THR A 143 24.12 12.03 5.95
N GLU A 144 25.11 11.46 6.64
CA GLU A 144 25.07 10.75 7.91
C GLU A 144 24.28 11.52 8.97
N ASN A 145 23.62 10.76 9.78
CA ASN A 145 22.98 10.99 11.07
C ASN A 145 21.48 10.74 11.06
N VAL A 146 21.12 9.47 11.28
CA VAL A 146 19.77 9.10 11.73
C VAL A 146 19.90 8.55 13.15
N ASP A 147 20.18 9.44 14.08
CA ASP A 147 19.80 9.23 15.47
C ASP A 147 18.44 9.92 15.68
N LYS A 148 17.49 9.12 16.13
CA LYS A 148 16.20 9.50 16.72
C LYS A 148 15.16 10.11 15.76
N LEU A 149 14.32 9.22 15.20
CA LEU A 149 12.94 9.62 14.94
C LEU A 149 12.23 9.91 16.28
N PRO A 150 11.62 11.07 16.44
CA PRO A 150 10.81 11.33 17.62
C PRO A 150 9.52 10.50 17.55
N THR A 151 9.38 9.58 18.48
CA THR A 151 8.11 8.96 18.83
C THR A 151 7.26 10.02 19.52
N GLN A 152 6.47 10.74 18.74
CA GLN A 152 5.28 11.45 19.21
C GLN A 152 4.73 12.28 18.04
N MET A 153 3.89 11.68 17.22
CA MET A 153 2.82 12.44 16.59
C MET A 153 1.72 12.56 17.65
N GLU A 154 1.81 13.55 18.52
CA GLU A 154 0.64 14.10 19.18
C GLU A 154 -0.24 14.68 18.05
N LEU A 155 -1.28 13.95 17.70
CA LEU A 155 -2.39 14.48 16.93
C LEU A 155 -2.99 15.61 17.78
N ASN A 156 -2.67 16.84 17.41
CA ASN A 156 -3.30 18.04 17.96
C ASN A 156 -4.81 17.95 17.67
N LEU A 157 -5.56 17.59 18.70
CA LEU A 157 -7.04 17.54 18.68
C LEU A 157 -7.68 18.92 18.52
N GLU A 158 -6.90 20.00 18.48
CA GLU A 158 -7.41 21.37 18.33
C GLU A 158 -7.92 21.71 16.92
N ASN A 159 -7.60 20.91 15.90
CA ASN A 159 -8.11 21.14 14.55
C ASN A 159 -9.45 20.46 14.24
N ALA A 160 -9.95 19.59 15.12
CA ALA A 160 -11.24 18.92 14.93
C ALA A 160 -12.44 19.84 15.23
N ASP A 161 -12.28 20.81 16.11
CA ASP A 161 -13.36 21.73 16.49
C ASP A 161 -13.57 22.87 15.48
N ASN A 162 -12.53 23.28 14.76
CA ASN A 162 -12.65 24.29 13.72
C ASN A 162 -13.35 23.78 12.44
N PHE A 163 -13.32 22.48 12.18
CA PHE A 163 -14.03 21.89 11.04
C PHE A 163 -15.53 21.70 11.30
N ARG A 164 -15.94 21.56 12.55
CA ARG A 164 -17.36 21.47 12.93
C ARG A 164 -18.05 22.84 12.95
N GLN A 165 -17.34 23.90 13.28
CA GLN A 165 -17.92 25.26 13.31
C GLN A 165 -18.14 25.86 11.92
N SER A 166 -17.34 25.49 10.92
CA SER A 166 -17.53 25.98 9.53
C SER A 166 -18.74 25.36 8.83
N LYS A 167 -19.14 24.11 9.18
CA LYS A 167 -20.34 23.47 8.62
C LYS A 167 -21.66 24.02 9.21
N VAL A 168 -21.63 24.52 10.43
CA VAL A 168 -22.85 25.09 11.09
C VAL A 168 -23.12 26.51 10.58
N LYS A 169 -22.11 27.26 10.11
CA LYS A 169 -22.33 28.61 9.56
C LYS A 169 -22.85 28.61 8.13
N GLN A 170 -22.57 27.56 7.32
CA GLN A 170 -23.12 27.47 5.95
C GLN A 170 -24.59 27.05 5.89
N SER A 171 -25.08 26.28 6.85
CA SER A 171 -26.47 25.85 6.87
C SER A 171 -27.47 26.91 7.41
N LYS A 172 -26.98 28.03 7.95
CA LYS A 172 -27.82 29.16 8.42
C LYS A 172 -27.95 30.29 7.39
N ALA A 173 -27.16 30.31 6.33
CA ALA A 173 -27.18 31.38 5.32
C ALA A 173 -28.13 31.06 4.14
N GLU A 174 -28.60 29.83 3.97
CA GLU A 174 -29.47 29.45 2.83
C GLU A 174 -30.99 29.47 3.15
N LYS A 175 -31.39 29.81 4.36
CA LYS A 175 -32.81 29.85 4.75
C LYS A 175 -33.50 31.22 4.64
N SER A 176 -32.92 32.22 4.01
CA SER A 176 -33.48 33.57 3.94
C SER A 176 -33.59 34.14 2.52
N LYS A 177 -33.94 33.32 1.52
CA LYS A 177 -34.41 33.81 0.21
C LYS A 177 -35.58 32.95 -0.25
N GLU A 178 -36.75 33.19 0.41
CA GLU A 178 -38.02 32.89 -0.22
C GLU A 178 -38.38 34.03 -1.17
N LEU A 179 -38.57 33.69 -2.46
CA LEU A 179 -39.17 34.59 -3.45
C LEU A 179 -40.68 34.71 -3.18
N PRO A 180 -41.28 35.88 -3.42
CA PRO A 180 -42.74 36.06 -3.31
C PRO A 180 -43.50 35.32 -4.41
N PRO A 181 -44.75 34.92 -4.16
CA PRO A 181 -45.55 34.14 -5.12
C PRO A 181 -45.95 34.99 -6.33
N SER A 182 -45.80 34.42 -7.53
CA SER A 182 -46.30 34.99 -8.76
C SER A 182 -47.81 34.74 -8.88
N ASP A 183 -48.55 35.79 -9.22
CA ASP A 183 -49.99 35.78 -9.50
C ASP A 183 -50.36 34.90 -10.71
N PRO A 184 -51.58 34.32 -10.74
CA PRO A 184 -52.05 33.49 -11.84
C PRO A 184 -52.48 34.36 -13.04
N PRO A 185 -52.34 33.85 -14.30
CA PRO A 185 -52.77 34.57 -15.45
C PRO A 185 -54.33 34.57 -15.52
N THR A 186 -54.91 35.76 -15.63
CA THR A 186 -56.29 35.98 -16.04
C THR A 186 -56.46 35.63 -17.52
N GLY A 187 -57.49 34.82 -17.75
CA GLY A 187 -57.88 34.46 -19.11
C GLY A 187 -58.58 35.57 -19.89
N GLU A 188 -58.43 35.53 -21.19
CA GLU A 188 -59.44 35.74 -22.23
C GLU A 188 -58.99 34.95 -23.47
#